data_f8dc93232f0495b6ecf6e900e7aeb8ae
#
_entry.id   f8dc93232f0495b6ecf6e900e7aeb8ae
#
_cell.length_a   1.000
_cell.length_b   1.000
_cell.length_c   1.000
_cell.angle_alpha   90.00
_cell.angle_beta   90.00
_cell.angle_gamma   90.00
#
_symmetry.space_group_name_H-M   'P 1'
#
loop_
_entity.id
_entity.type
_entity.pdbx_description
1 polymer ?
#
loop_
_entity_poly.entity_id
_entity_poly.type
_entity_poly.pdbx_seq_one_letter_code
_entity_poly.pdbx_strand_id
1 'polypeptide(L)' 'MRKKNKIKIIVNGKQMTVNLKYSLKNLIEMLNLPMKKIAIELNRQIVDKKRISKIILKSGDKIEIVNFIGGG' A
#
# COMPACT_ATOMS: atom_id res chain seq x y z
N MET A 1 -23.62 0.19 17.56
CA MET A 1 -23.20 0.46 16.88
C MET A 1 -22.14 0.05 16.30
N ARG A 2 -21.84 -0.06 15.35
CA ARG A 2 -20.88 -0.51 14.83
C ARG A 2 -19.98 0.43 14.36
N LYS A 3 -18.82 0.37 14.47
CA LYS A 3 -17.94 1.18 14.00
C LYS A 3 -17.38 0.67 12.81
N LYS A 4 -16.98 1.41 11.86
CA LYS A 4 -16.31 0.95 10.72
C LYS A 4 -14.91 0.84 11.06
N ASN A 5 -14.39 -0.34 11.10
CA ASN A 5 -12.99 -0.59 11.37
C ASN A 5 -12.22 -0.90 10.11
N LYS A 6 -12.80 -0.58 8.97
CA LYS A 6 -12.16 -0.87 7.70
C LYS A 6 -12.24 0.31 6.76
N ILE A 7 -11.27 0.38 5.86
CA ILE A 7 -11.26 1.42 4.85
C ILE A 7 -11.10 0.76 3.49
N LYS A 8 -11.45 1.49 2.46
CA LYS A 8 -11.30 1.01 1.09
C LYS A 8 -10.21 1.77 0.40
N ILE A 9 -9.30 1.04 -0.22
CA ILE A 9 -8.20 1.63 -0.96
C ILE A 9 -8.20 1.01 -2.35
N ILE A 10 -7.39 1.56 -3.23
CA ILE A 10 -7.28 1.05 -4.59
C ILE A 10 -5.83 0.65 -4.80
N VAL A 11 -5.61 -0.61 -5.15
CA VAL A 11 -4.26 -1.12 -5.36
C VAL A 11 -4.16 -1.61 -6.79
N ASN A 12 -3.32 -0.97 -7.57
CA ASN A 12 -3.16 -1.29 -8.98
C ASN A 12 -4.51 -1.36 -9.68
N GLY A 13 -5.35 -0.39 -9.40
CA GLY A 13 -6.64 -0.28 -10.06
C GLY A 13 -7.75 -1.12 -9.47
N LYS A 14 -7.46 -1.93 -8.45
CA LYS A 14 -8.48 -2.77 -7.85
C LYS A 14 -8.79 -2.33 -6.45
N GLN A 15 -10.06 -2.34 -6.11
CA GLN A 15 -10.47 -1.93 -4.79
C GLN A 15 -10.18 -3.01 -3.78
N MET A 16 -9.65 -2.63 -2.65
CA MET A 16 -9.37 -3.55 -1.55
C MET A 16 -9.85 -2.94 -0.26
N THR A 17 -10.22 -3.80 0.66
CA THR A 17 -10.62 -3.36 1.99
C THR A 17 -9.55 -3.78 2.97
N VAL A 18 -9.08 -2.86 3.77
CA VAL A 18 -8.08 -3.15 4.79
C VAL A 18 -8.53 -2.56 6.11
N ASN A 19 -7.88 -2.95 7.18
CA ASN A 19 -8.23 -2.45 8.49
C ASN A 19 -7.88 -0.98 8.62
N LEU A 20 -8.63 -0.31 9.44
CA LEU A 20 -8.33 1.06 9.79
C LEU A 20 -6.96 1.11 10.43
N LYS A 21 -6.20 2.15 10.14
CA LYS A 21 -4.84 2.31 10.67
C LYS A 21 -3.84 1.31 10.10
N TYR A 22 -4.16 0.77 8.96
CA TYR A 22 -3.25 -0.14 8.27
C TYR A 22 -2.12 0.68 7.66
N SER A 23 -0.90 0.24 7.81
CA SER A 23 0.22 0.96 7.22
C SER A 23 0.49 0.45 5.81
N LEU A 24 1.22 1.23 5.05
CA LEU A 24 1.63 0.79 3.72
C LEU A 24 2.51 -0.45 3.85
N LYS A 25 3.32 -0.53 4.90
CA LYS A 25 4.13 -1.72 5.13
C LYS A 25 3.24 -2.94 5.36
N ASN A 26 2.16 -2.79 6.12
CA ASN A 26 1.24 -3.90 6.33
C ASN A 26 0.67 -4.38 5.01
N LEU A 27 0.36 -3.47 4.11
CA LEU A 27 -0.18 -3.83 2.82
C LEU A 27 0.83 -4.64 2.01
N ILE A 28 2.07 -4.16 1.95
CA ILE A 28 3.10 -4.85 1.19
C ILE A 28 3.35 -6.24 1.75
N GLU A 29 3.34 -6.36 3.06
CA GLU A 29 3.52 -7.66 3.69
C GLU A 29 2.36 -8.59 3.43
N MET A 30 1.15 -8.07 3.48
CA MET A 30 -0.02 -8.89 3.21
C MET A 30 -0.01 -9.39 1.78
N LEU A 31 0.45 -8.59 0.84
CA LEU A 31 0.52 -8.98 -0.55
C LEU A 31 1.73 -9.85 -0.84
N ASN A 32 2.60 -10.01 0.14
CA ASN A 32 3.76 -10.86 0.04
C ASN A 32 4.65 -10.47 -1.15
N LEU A 33 4.91 -9.19 -1.27
CA LEU A 33 5.70 -8.67 -2.38
C LEU A 33 7.16 -8.51 -2.01
N PRO A 34 8.06 -8.72 -2.97
CA PRO A 34 9.49 -8.61 -2.69
C PRO A 34 9.90 -7.14 -2.61
N MET A 35 10.07 -6.66 -1.41
CA MET A 35 10.32 -5.24 -1.18
C MET A 35 11.47 -4.68 -2.02
N LYS A 36 12.48 -5.48 -2.27
CA LYS A 36 13.61 -4.99 -3.00
C LYS A 36 13.39 -4.89 -4.50
N LYS A 37 12.30 -5.45 -4.97
CA LYS A 37 12.06 -5.50 -6.40
C LYS A 37 10.83 -4.73 -6.82
N ILE A 38 10.34 -3.86 -5.97
CA ILE A 38 9.14 -3.10 -6.30
C ILE A 38 9.38 -1.62 -6.12
N ALA A 39 8.62 -0.84 -6.85
CA ALA A 39 8.52 0.59 -6.64
C ALA A 39 7.08 0.87 -6.27
N ILE A 40 6.85 1.79 -5.38
CA ILE A 40 5.54 2.06 -4.84
C ILE A 40 5.19 3.53 -5.04
N GLU A 41 3.98 3.77 -5.53
CA GLU A 41 3.44 5.12 -5.60
C GLU A 41 2.20 5.19 -4.74
N LEU A 42 2.06 6.26 -4.01
CA LEU A 42 0.87 6.52 -3.22
C LEU A 42 0.30 7.84 -3.71
N ASN A 43 -0.90 7.78 -4.26
CA ASN A 43 -1.57 8.96 -4.79
C ASN A 43 -0.65 9.71 -5.77
N ARG A 44 -0.02 8.91 -6.64
CA ARG A 44 0.84 9.40 -7.71
C ARG A 44 2.18 9.97 -7.26
N GLN A 45 2.56 9.73 -6.04
CA GLN A 45 3.86 10.16 -5.56
C GLN A 45 4.69 8.95 -5.19
N ILE A 46 5.94 8.95 -5.62
CA ILE A 46 6.83 7.85 -5.30
C ILE A 46 7.11 7.84 -3.82
N VAL A 47 7.04 6.66 -3.24
CA VAL A 47 7.22 6.49 -1.81
C VAL A 47 8.63 6.02 -1.50
N ASP A 48 9.24 6.63 -0.51
CA ASP A 48 10.52 6.18 0.00
C ASP A 48 10.25 4.92 0.82
N LYS A 49 10.81 3.81 0.39
CA LYS A 49 10.52 2.54 1.04
C LYS A 49 10.97 2.47 2.50
N LYS A 50 11.84 3.37 2.90
CA LYS A 50 12.23 3.40 4.30
C LYS A 50 11.14 3.98 5.19
N ARG A 51 10.12 4.56 4.61
CA ARG A 51 9.07 5.22 5.38
C ARG A 51 7.75 4.49 5.37
N ILE A 52 7.68 3.34 4.74
CA ILE A 52 6.38 2.69 4.55
C ILE A 52 5.74 2.26 5.87
N SER A 53 6.54 2.00 6.89
CA SER A 53 5.96 1.61 8.17
C SER A 53 5.29 2.79 8.87
N LYS A 54 5.63 3.99 8.46
CA LYS A 54 5.06 5.18 9.06
C LYS A 54 3.93 5.80 8.25
N ILE A 55 3.66 5.24 7.09
CA ILE A 55 2.60 5.75 6.24
C ILE A 55 1.34 4.97 6.55
N ILE A 56 0.35 5.63 7.13
CA ILE A 56 -0.92 5.00 7.45
C ILE A 56 -1.89 5.28 6.31
N LEU A 57 -2.46 4.23 5.78
CA LEU A 57 -3.36 4.34 4.65
C LEU A 57 -4.69 4.95 5.06
N LYS A 58 -5.30 5.69 4.14
CA LYS A 58 -6.57 6.32 4.38
C LYS A 58 -7.55 5.89 3.32
N SER A 59 -8.81 6.02 3.66
CA SER A 59 -9.85 5.66 2.72
C SER A 59 -9.68 6.45 1.42
N GLY A 60 -9.73 5.75 0.32
CA GLY A 60 -9.59 6.38 -0.98
C GLY A 60 -8.17 6.45 -1.51
N ASP A 61 -7.19 6.05 -0.73
CA ASP A 61 -5.82 6.09 -1.21
C ASP A 61 -5.64 5.18 -2.41
N LYS A 62 -4.82 5.65 -3.34
CA LYS A 62 -4.48 4.87 -4.52
C LYS A 62 -3.03 4.48 -4.43
N ILE A 63 -2.79 3.19 -4.44
CA ILE A 63 -1.45 2.64 -4.35
C ILE A 63 -1.14 1.93 -5.65
N GLU A 64 0.01 2.23 -6.24
CA GLU A 64 0.45 1.53 -7.43
C GLU A 64 1.78 0.90 -7.16
N ILE A 65 1.89 -0.37 -7.46
CA ILE A 65 3.08 -1.13 -7.17
C ILE A 65 3.56 -1.76 -8.45
N VAL A 66 4.81 -1.53 -8.76
CA VAL A 66 5.41 -2.04 -9.98
C VAL A 66 6.60 -2.89 -9.62
N ASN A 67 6.68 -4.08 -10.20
CA ASN A 67 7.85 -4.91 -10.04
C ASN A 67 8.84 -4.54 -11.11
N PHE A 68 10.10 -4.37 -10.76
CA PHE A 68 11.08 -4.21 -11.81
C PHE A 68 11.92 -5.45 -11.87
N ILE A 69 12.17 -5.85 -13.08
CA ILE A 69 12.91 -7.03 -13.35
C ILE A 69 14.36 -6.72 -13.41
N GLY A 70 15.15 -7.67 -13.07
CA GLY A 70 16.54 -7.46 -13.21
C GLY A 70 17.11 -6.74 -12.05
N GLY A 71 16.34 -6.53 -11.16
CA GLY A 71 16.78 -6.07 -9.95
C GLY A 71 17.90 -5.15 -9.96
N GLY A 72 17.97 -4.57 -10.67
CA GLY A 72 19.06 -3.72 -10.63
C GLY A 72 19.33 -3.23 -9.29
#